data_e66774f2406a51a73e9576afed680253
#
_entry.id   e66774f2406a51a73e9576afed680253
#
_cell.length_a   1.000
_cell.length_b   1.000
_cell.length_c   1.000
_cell.angle_alpha   90.00
_cell.angle_beta   90.00
_cell.angle_gamma   90.00
#
_symmetry.space_group_name_H-M   'P 1'
#
loop_
_entity.id
_entity.type
_entity.pdbx_description
1 polymer ?
#
loop_
_entity_poly.entity_id
_entity_poly.type
_entity_poly.pdbx_seq_one_letter_code
_entity_poly.pdbx_strand_id
1 'polypeptide(L)'
;MELREALAKLKTGNGLTTEQLSQRSGVPKGTLNKLLNGETKNPTGATLKKLADALDCPVELLYPGGGAPALKNAQDLLNVHRRALPLLGEIAAGVPIYADEQFEVTSCDESLHCDFALRVRGDSMTGARIHDGDIVFIRRQEDVDDGEIAAVLLNDEATLKRVYHIKNGLQLLPMNPKYAPMVFTLDECDTIRILGKAVGFQSSL
;
A
#
# COMPACT_ATOMS: atom_id res chain seq x y z
N MET A 1 17.03 23.35 13.38
CA MET A 1 18.38 23.06 12.80
C MET A 1 18.44 23.74 11.44
N GLU A 2 19.47 24.51 11.15
CA GLU A 2 19.60 25.12 9.83
C GLU A 2 20.02 24.08 8.77
N LEU A 3 19.64 24.28 7.50
CA LEU A 3 19.97 23.38 6.40
C LEU A 3 21.47 23.01 6.36
N ARG A 4 22.36 24.00 6.56
CA ARG A 4 23.83 23.77 6.58
C ARG A 4 24.25 22.77 7.65
N GLU A 5 23.64 22.85 8.83
CA GLU A 5 23.94 21.97 9.97
C GLU A 5 23.45 20.55 9.70
N ALA A 6 22.22 20.42 9.16
CA ALA A 6 21.68 19.13 8.75
C ALA A 6 22.56 18.47 7.68
N LEU A 7 22.90 19.23 6.64
CA LEU A 7 23.71 18.74 5.54
C LEU A 7 25.14 18.35 5.99
N ALA A 8 25.77 19.15 6.82
CA ALA A 8 27.10 18.86 7.39
C ALA A 8 27.08 17.60 8.26
N LYS A 9 26.08 17.47 9.13
CA LYS A 9 25.91 16.32 10.02
C LYS A 9 25.67 15.02 9.24
N LEU A 10 24.75 15.05 8.27
CA LEU A 10 24.43 13.89 7.43
C LEU A 10 25.63 13.49 6.55
N LYS A 11 26.33 14.47 5.94
CA LYS A 11 27.54 14.21 5.17
C LYS A 11 28.62 13.52 6.01
N THR A 12 28.86 14.02 7.22
CA THR A 12 29.87 13.46 8.14
C THR A 12 29.43 12.08 8.65
N GLY A 13 28.15 11.92 8.99
CA GLY A 13 27.61 10.64 9.44
C GLY A 13 27.71 9.54 8.40
N ASN A 14 27.61 9.89 7.11
CA ASN A 14 27.81 8.95 6.00
C ASN A 14 29.30 8.82 5.55
N GLY A 15 30.23 9.46 6.23
CA GLY A 15 31.66 9.41 5.89
C GLY A 15 32.01 10.02 4.53
N LEU A 16 31.14 10.88 3.97
CA LEU A 16 31.31 11.42 2.62
C LEU A 16 32.11 12.73 2.62
N THR A 17 33.06 12.86 1.67
CA THR A 17 33.65 14.16 1.32
C THR A 17 32.68 14.98 0.47
N THR A 18 32.90 16.30 0.38
CA THR A 18 32.07 17.16 -0.49
C THR A 18 32.20 16.78 -1.97
N GLU A 19 33.33 16.26 -2.36
CA GLU A 19 33.60 15.73 -3.72
C GLU A 19 32.73 14.49 -3.99
N GLN A 20 32.77 13.53 -3.09
CA GLN A 20 31.96 12.29 -3.19
C GLN A 20 30.46 12.58 -3.17
N LEU A 21 30.03 13.52 -2.32
CA LEU A 21 28.62 13.95 -2.29
C LEU A 21 28.23 14.63 -3.61
N SER A 22 29.12 15.44 -4.20
CA SER A 22 28.89 16.07 -5.52
C SER A 22 28.70 15.01 -6.62
N GLN A 23 29.57 14.01 -6.65
CA GLN A 23 29.50 12.93 -7.64
C GLN A 23 28.24 12.08 -7.46
N ARG A 24 27.90 11.74 -6.22
CA ARG A 24 26.75 10.89 -5.90
C ARG A 24 25.41 11.59 -6.11
N SER A 25 25.32 12.89 -5.78
CA SER A 25 24.08 13.66 -5.92
C SER A 25 23.90 14.31 -7.30
N GLY A 26 24.98 14.43 -8.09
CA GLY A 26 24.97 15.23 -9.32
C GLY A 26 24.81 16.73 -9.08
N VAL A 27 24.97 17.21 -7.84
CA VAL A 27 24.97 18.64 -7.50
C VAL A 27 26.37 19.21 -7.59
N PRO A 28 26.60 20.31 -8.35
CA PRO A 28 27.93 20.86 -8.51
C PRO A 28 28.61 21.19 -7.18
N LYS A 29 29.89 20.87 -7.02
CA LYS A 29 30.69 21.12 -5.81
C LYS A 29 30.63 22.57 -5.33
N GLY A 30 30.61 23.54 -6.26
CA GLY A 30 30.44 24.96 -5.94
C GLY A 30 29.11 25.27 -5.25
N THR A 31 28.04 24.61 -5.67
CA THR A 31 26.71 24.73 -5.03
C THR A 31 26.72 24.10 -3.65
N LEU A 32 27.33 22.92 -3.48
CA LEU A 32 27.47 22.27 -2.18
C LEU A 32 28.25 23.11 -1.19
N ASN A 33 29.35 23.75 -1.63
CA ASN A 33 30.13 24.63 -0.78
C ASN A 33 29.31 25.82 -0.31
N LYS A 34 28.54 26.46 -1.19
CA LYS A 34 27.64 27.57 -0.84
C LYS A 34 26.56 27.17 0.18
N LEU A 35 26.03 25.95 0.05
CA LEU A 35 25.06 25.39 1.01
C LEU A 35 25.70 25.10 2.35
N LEU A 36 26.88 24.47 2.38
CA LEU A 36 27.61 24.14 3.59
C LEU A 36 28.15 25.37 4.33
N ASN A 37 28.47 26.45 3.61
CA ASN A 37 28.90 27.73 4.18
C ASN A 37 27.73 28.63 4.59
N GLY A 38 26.47 28.24 4.24
CA GLY A 38 25.30 29.03 4.56
C GLY A 38 25.07 30.24 3.63
N GLU A 39 25.83 30.37 2.55
CA GLU A 39 25.68 31.43 1.54
C GLU A 39 24.37 31.28 0.75
N THR A 40 23.92 30.04 0.55
CA THR A 40 22.64 29.71 -0.06
C THR A 40 21.73 29.11 1.01
N LYS A 41 20.68 29.84 1.41
CA LYS A 41 19.74 29.40 2.46
C LYS A 41 18.55 28.62 1.89
N ASN A 42 18.14 28.89 0.65
CA ASN A 42 16.96 28.32 0.02
C ASN A 42 17.33 27.68 -1.33
N PRO A 43 17.86 26.45 -1.34
CA PRO A 43 18.06 25.70 -2.58
C PRO A 43 16.71 25.27 -3.17
N THR A 44 16.70 24.95 -4.46
CA THR A 44 15.49 24.43 -5.11
C THR A 44 15.11 23.06 -4.58
N GLY A 45 13.82 22.71 -4.59
CA GLY A 45 13.35 21.41 -4.17
C GLY A 45 14.03 20.24 -4.93
N ALA A 46 14.33 20.45 -6.22
CA ALA A 46 15.09 19.48 -7.02
C ALA A 46 16.51 19.25 -6.49
N THR A 47 17.18 20.30 -6.00
CA THR A 47 18.51 20.19 -5.38
C THR A 47 18.43 19.44 -4.04
N LEU A 48 17.41 19.77 -3.20
CA LEU A 48 17.20 19.07 -1.93
C LEU A 48 16.91 17.59 -2.14
N LYS A 49 16.08 17.24 -3.11
CA LYS A 49 15.77 15.85 -3.45
C LYS A 49 17.02 15.06 -3.84
N LYS A 50 17.84 15.61 -4.76
CA LYS A 50 19.10 14.97 -5.16
C LYS A 50 20.08 14.74 -3.99
N LEU A 51 20.12 15.69 -3.05
CA LEU A 51 20.96 15.57 -1.85
C LEU A 51 20.40 14.53 -0.87
N ALA A 52 19.10 14.49 -0.68
CA ALA A 52 18.42 13.51 0.16
C ALA A 52 18.64 12.08 -0.36
N ASP A 53 18.45 11.87 -1.67
CA ASP A 53 18.69 10.59 -2.33
C ASP A 53 20.18 10.15 -2.20
N ALA A 54 21.12 11.08 -2.34
CA ALA A 54 22.56 10.79 -2.20
C ALA A 54 23.01 10.51 -0.76
N LEU A 55 22.29 11.06 0.23
CA LEU A 55 22.56 10.89 1.66
C LEU A 55 21.73 9.78 2.30
N ASP A 56 20.88 9.12 1.51
CA ASP A 56 19.95 8.07 1.95
C ASP A 56 19.09 8.54 3.14
N CYS A 57 18.47 9.71 2.98
CA CYS A 57 17.66 10.32 4.04
C CYS A 57 16.39 10.95 3.47
N PRO A 58 15.32 11.08 4.27
CA PRO A 58 14.13 11.83 3.91
C PRO A 58 14.47 13.29 3.58
N VAL A 59 13.91 13.83 2.49
CA VAL A 59 14.17 15.20 2.03
C VAL A 59 13.77 16.25 3.06
N GLU A 60 12.82 15.92 3.92
CA GLU A 60 12.31 16.76 5.02
C GLU A 60 13.40 17.14 6.02
N LEU A 61 14.42 16.30 6.19
CA LEU A 61 15.56 16.60 7.06
C LEU A 61 16.45 17.72 6.53
N LEU A 62 16.36 18.02 5.24
CA LEU A 62 17.13 19.06 4.56
C LEU A 62 16.36 20.39 4.41
N TYR A 63 15.10 20.48 4.80
CA TYR A 63 14.37 21.75 4.75
C TYR A 63 14.86 22.74 5.82
N PRO A 64 14.96 24.06 5.47
CA PRO A 64 15.29 25.10 6.44
C PRO A 64 14.25 25.13 7.56
N GLY A 65 14.69 24.85 8.76
CA GLY A 65 13.80 24.64 9.90
C GLY A 65 13.91 23.25 10.49
N GLY A 66 14.67 22.39 9.85
CA GLY A 66 15.20 21.05 10.18
C GLY A 66 14.67 20.33 11.41
N GLY A 67 13.39 20.32 11.52
CA GLY A 67 12.66 19.30 12.22
C GLY A 67 11.84 18.60 11.14
N ALA A 68 11.54 17.34 11.29
CA ALA A 68 10.34 16.79 10.68
C ALA A 68 9.29 17.90 10.72
N PRO A 69 8.55 18.19 9.61
CA PRO A 69 7.58 19.29 9.62
C PRO A 69 6.92 19.26 10.97
N ALA A 70 7.07 20.34 11.75
CA ALA A 70 6.58 20.34 13.13
C ALA A 70 5.12 19.98 12.95
N LEU A 71 4.80 18.74 13.35
CA LEU A 71 3.47 18.17 13.17
C LEU A 71 2.54 19.19 13.75
N LYS A 72 1.99 20.06 12.91
CA LYS A 72 1.20 21.20 13.32
C LYS A 72 -0.01 20.73 14.11
N ASN A 73 -0.37 19.44 13.91
CA ASN A 73 -1.40 18.75 14.68
C ASN A 73 -1.16 17.23 14.55
N ALA A 74 -1.71 16.43 15.46
CA ALA A 74 -1.81 14.98 15.33
C ALA A 74 -2.44 14.54 14.00
N GLN A 75 -3.19 15.43 13.34
CA GLN A 75 -3.77 15.26 12.01
C GLN A 75 -2.72 15.14 10.90
N ASP A 76 -1.53 15.77 11.03
CA ASP A 76 -0.47 15.68 10.02
C ASP A 76 0.30 14.35 10.09
N LEU A 77 0.27 13.67 11.26
CA LEU A 77 0.68 12.25 11.40
C LEU A 77 -0.35 11.32 10.75
N LEU A 78 -1.57 11.80 10.60
CA LEU A 78 -2.71 11.06 10.06
C LEU A 78 -3.02 11.43 8.60
N ASN A 79 -2.17 12.20 7.93
CA ASN A 79 -2.19 12.34 6.47
C ASN A 79 -1.70 11.05 5.78
N VAL A 80 -2.19 9.94 6.28
CA VAL A 80 -2.47 8.78 5.48
C VAL A 80 -3.48 9.29 4.45
N HIS A 81 -3.05 9.47 3.21
CA HIS A 81 -3.96 9.78 2.12
C HIS A 81 -4.97 8.63 2.05
N ARG A 82 -6.13 8.85 2.64
CA ARG A 82 -7.19 7.86 2.68
C ARG A 82 -8.06 8.06 1.45
N ARG A 83 -8.21 7.00 0.68
CA ARG A 83 -9.14 6.94 -0.43
C ARG A 83 -10.45 6.33 0.05
N ALA A 84 -11.58 6.96 -0.27
CA ALA A 84 -12.89 6.38 -0.06
C ALA A 84 -13.12 5.23 -1.06
N LEU A 85 -13.64 4.10 -0.57
CA LEU A 85 -13.90 2.89 -1.34
C LEU A 85 -15.31 2.39 -1.10
N PRO A 86 -15.98 1.82 -2.11
CA PRO A 86 -17.20 1.08 -1.91
C PRO A 86 -16.93 -0.15 -1.03
N LEU A 87 -17.70 -0.29 0.04
CA LEU A 87 -17.74 -1.48 0.89
C LEU A 87 -18.91 -2.34 0.44
N LEU A 88 -18.60 -3.49 -0.11
CA LEU A 88 -19.60 -4.42 -0.62
C LEU A 88 -19.94 -5.44 0.47
N GLY A 89 -21.22 -5.57 0.78
CA GLY A 89 -21.74 -6.56 1.73
C GLY A 89 -21.94 -7.91 1.06
N GLU A 90 -22.68 -7.92 -0.04
CA GLU A 90 -22.97 -9.08 -0.88
C GLU A 90 -22.76 -8.68 -2.34
N ILE A 91 -22.12 -9.52 -3.12
CA ILE A 91 -21.97 -9.32 -4.56
C ILE A 91 -22.86 -10.35 -5.25
N ALA A 92 -23.93 -9.87 -5.91
CA ALA A 92 -24.75 -10.71 -6.76
C ALA A 92 -24.13 -10.79 -8.16
N ALA A 93 -24.13 -11.98 -8.76
CA ALA A 93 -23.68 -12.16 -10.15
C ALA A 93 -24.57 -11.38 -11.12
N GLY A 94 -23.93 -10.77 -12.11
CA GLY A 94 -24.62 -10.05 -13.17
C GLY A 94 -24.98 -8.60 -12.87
N VAL A 95 -24.87 -8.15 -11.61
CA VAL A 95 -25.02 -6.74 -11.27
C VAL A 95 -23.65 -6.08 -11.28
N PRO A 96 -23.45 -4.97 -12.04
CA PRO A 96 -22.21 -4.21 -11.94
C PRO A 96 -21.96 -3.78 -10.50
N ILE A 97 -20.75 -3.96 -10.00
CA ILE A 97 -20.34 -3.64 -8.62
C ILE A 97 -20.72 -2.19 -8.19
N TYR A 98 -21.05 -1.33 -9.13
CA TYR A 98 -21.41 0.08 -8.94
C TYR A 98 -22.87 0.42 -9.30
N ALA A 99 -23.75 -0.57 -9.48
CA ALA A 99 -25.12 -0.33 -9.92
C ALA A 99 -26.08 0.11 -8.80
N ASP A 100 -25.69 -0.02 -7.55
CA ASP A 100 -26.51 0.36 -6.41
C ASP A 100 -26.03 1.69 -5.81
N GLU A 101 -26.92 2.69 -5.75
CA GLU A 101 -26.60 4.05 -5.28
C GLU A 101 -26.41 4.15 -3.75
N GLN A 102 -26.53 3.05 -3.00
CA GLN A 102 -26.46 2.99 -1.54
C GLN A 102 -25.34 2.10 -1.02
N PHE A 103 -24.10 2.30 -1.51
CA PHE A 103 -22.96 1.61 -0.93
C PHE A 103 -22.56 2.20 0.43
N GLU A 104 -22.32 1.34 1.39
CA GLU A 104 -21.53 1.71 2.56
C GLU A 104 -20.13 2.08 2.08
N VAL A 105 -19.58 3.18 2.57
CA VAL A 105 -18.25 3.66 2.16
C VAL A 105 -17.27 3.39 3.29
N THR A 106 -16.15 2.79 2.95
CA THR A 106 -14.99 2.66 3.84
C THR A 106 -13.81 3.48 3.31
N SER A 107 -12.71 3.53 4.04
CA SER A 107 -11.51 4.21 3.58
C SER A 107 -10.27 3.34 3.79
N CYS A 108 -9.38 3.32 2.81
CA CYS A 108 -8.08 2.66 2.90
C CYS A 108 -6.94 3.66 2.67
N ASP A 109 -5.72 3.23 3.01
CA ASP A 109 -4.50 3.92 2.63
C ASP A 109 -4.33 3.87 1.11
N GLU A 110 -4.06 5.01 0.45
CA GLU A 110 -3.85 5.08 -1.00
C GLU A 110 -2.70 4.18 -1.48
N SER A 111 -1.72 3.92 -0.63
CA SER A 111 -0.57 3.05 -0.95
C SER A 111 -0.96 1.60 -1.19
N LEU A 112 -2.12 1.15 -0.69
CA LEU A 112 -2.61 -0.22 -0.90
C LEU A 112 -3.10 -0.48 -2.32
N HIS A 113 -3.36 0.58 -3.12
CA HIS A 113 -3.86 0.45 -4.49
C HIS A 113 -5.02 -0.54 -4.61
N CYS A 114 -6.05 -0.36 -3.78
CA CYS A 114 -7.25 -1.19 -3.74
C CYS A 114 -8.43 -0.48 -4.45
N ASP A 115 -9.37 -1.24 -5.00
CA ASP A 115 -10.47 -0.73 -5.81
C ASP A 115 -11.82 -0.80 -5.08
N PHE A 116 -11.99 -1.78 -4.20
CA PHE A 116 -13.17 -1.96 -3.35
C PHE A 116 -12.81 -2.71 -2.08
N ALA A 117 -13.75 -2.78 -1.15
CA ALA A 117 -13.62 -3.55 0.07
C ALA A 117 -14.77 -4.54 0.23
N LEU A 118 -14.51 -5.62 0.98
CA LEU A 118 -15.49 -6.64 1.34
C LEU A 118 -15.58 -6.75 2.86
N ARG A 119 -16.78 -6.84 3.40
CA ARG A 119 -17.00 -7.24 4.78
C ARG A 119 -16.98 -8.76 4.88
N VAL A 120 -16.08 -9.27 5.71
CA VAL A 120 -15.92 -10.71 5.94
C VAL A 120 -17.11 -11.26 6.72
N ARG A 121 -17.62 -12.40 6.28
CA ARG A 121 -18.61 -13.20 7.01
C ARG A 121 -18.07 -14.60 7.26
N GLY A 122 -18.18 -15.04 8.51
CA GLY A 122 -17.77 -16.38 8.94
C GLY A 122 -16.26 -16.48 9.27
N ASP A 123 -15.83 -17.72 9.51
CA ASP A 123 -14.53 -18.02 10.10
C ASP A 123 -13.56 -18.79 9.16
N SER A 124 -13.88 -18.87 7.85
CA SER A 124 -13.11 -19.70 6.90
C SER A 124 -11.67 -19.22 6.67
N MET A 125 -11.32 -17.98 7.08
CA MET A 125 -10.02 -17.37 6.85
C MET A 125 -9.25 -17.03 8.14
N THR A 126 -9.64 -17.58 9.28
CA THR A 126 -9.04 -17.28 10.60
C THR A 126 -7.57 -17.66 10.69
N GLY A 127 -7.10 -18.68 9.97
CA GLY A 127 -5.68 -19.02 9.87
C GLY A 127 -4.83 -17.97 9.12
N ALA A 128 -5.47 -17.08 8.36
CA ALA A 128 -4.85 -15.89 7.77
C ALA A 128 -5.05 -14.64 8.65
N ARG A 129 -5.56 -14.79 9.88
CA ARG A 129 -5.91 -13.70 10.82
C ARG A 129 -7.01 -12.79 10.30
N ILE A 130 -7.83 -13.26 9.39
CA ILE A 130 -9.00 -12.56 8.88
C ILE A 130 -10.22 -13.19 9.56
N HIS A 131 -10.98 -12.37 10.30
CA HIS A 131 -12.08 -12.79 11.17
C HIS A 131 -13.42 -12.24 10.67
N ASP A 132 -14.48 -12.77 11.22
CA ASP A 132 -15.84 -12.26 10.98
C ASP A 132 -15.95 -10.78 11.35
N GLY A 133 -16.57 -9.99 10.47
CA GLY A 133 -16.69 -8.54 10.62
C GLY A 133 -15.51 -7.71 10.09
N ASP A 134 -14.36 -8.32 9.81
CA ASP A 134 -13.21 -7.61 9.23
C ASP A 134 -13.55 -7.03 7.85
N ILE A 135 -12.84 -5.94 7.50
CA ILE A 135 -12.93 -5.31 6.17
C ILE A 135 -11.67 -5.66 5.40
N VAL A 136 -11.81 -6.36 4.28
CA VAL A 136 -10.70 -6.74 3.40
C VAL A 136 -10.68 -5.84 2.17
N PHE A 137 -9.51 -5.27 1.87
CA PHE A 137 -9.28 -4.40 0.73
C PHE A 137 -8.85 -5.20 -0.48
N ILE A 138 -9.55 -5.01 -1.59
CA ILE A 138 -9.38 -5.81 -2.82
C ILE A 138 -8.88 -4.92 -3.96
N ARG A 139 -7.80 -5.35 -4.60
CA ARG A 139 -7.36 -4.82 -5.88
C ARG A 139 -7.99 -5.67 -6.98
N ARG A 140 -8.76 -5.04 -7.86
CA ARG A 140 -9.43 -5.73 -8.97
C ARG A 140 -8.41 -6.32 -9.94
N GLN A 141 -8.52 -7.60 -10.19
CA GLN A 141 -7.78 -8.32 -11.22
C GLN A 141 -8.49 -9.65 -11.50
N GLU A 142 -8.36 -10.14 -12.73
CA GLU A 142 -9.06 -11.35 -13.19
C GLU A 142 -8.35 -12.64 -12.77
N ASP A 143 -7.12 -12.54 -12.30
CA ASP A 143 -6.29 -13.65 -11.87
C ASP A 143 -5.35 -13.26 -10.71
N VAL A 144 -4.83 -14.26 -9.98
CA VAL A 144 -3.90 -14.10 -8.86
C VAL A 144 -2.83 -15.18 -8.90
N ASP A 145 -1.67 -14.93 -8.29
CA ASP A 145 -0.62 -15.93 -8.18
C ASP A 145 -0.99 -17.03 -7.16
N ASP A 146 -0.39 -18.23 -7.35
CA ASP A 146 -0.62 -19.36 -6.45
C ASP A 146 -0.30 -19.03 -5.00
N GLY A 147 -1.24 -19.35 -4.12
CA GLY A 147 -1.11 -19.09 -2.69
C GLY A 147 -1.55 -17.69 -2.24
N GLU A 148 -1.98 -16.84 -3.15
CA GLU A 148 -2.54 -15.54 -2.78
C GLU A 148 -3.98 -15.67 -2.28
N ILE A 149 -4.39 -14.69 -1.45
CA ILE A 149 -5.78 -14.60 -1.00
C ILE A 149 -6.53 -13.72 -1.98
N ALA A 150 -7.64 -14.22 -2.49
CA ALA A 150 -8.48 -13.52 -3.45
C ALA A 150 -9.95 -13.49 -3.00
N ALA A 151 -10.65 -12.46 -3.45
CA ALA A 151 -12.09 -12.44 -3.51
C ALA A 151 -12.53 -13.22 -4.74
N VAL A 152 -13.34 -14.24 -4.53
CA VAL A 152 -13.83 -15.13 -5.58
C VAL A 152 -15.35 -15.12 -5.54
N LEU A 153 -15.98 -14.91 -6.67
CA LEU A 153 -17.42 -15.11 -6.84
C LEU A 153 -17.66 -16.59 -7.06
N LEU A 154 -18.49 -17.20 -6.22
CA LEU A 154 -18.86 -18.60 -6.28
C LEU A 154 -20.37 -18.69 -6.10
N ASN A 155 -21.08 -19.21 -7.09
CA ASN A 155 -22.56 -19.34 -7.06
C ASN A 155 -23.24 -18.03 -6.60
N ASP A 156 -22.84 -16.91 -7.19
CA ASP A 156 -23.37 -15.58 -6.93
C ASP A 156 -23.01 -14.96 -5.56
N GLU A 157 -22.17 -15.62 -4.78
CA GLU A 157 -21.67 -15.09 -3.51
C GLU A 157 -20.17 -14.80 -3.56
N ALA A 158 -19.77 -13.63 -3.05
CA ALA A 158 -18.35 -13.33 -2.90
C ALA A 158 -17.79 -14.01 -1.65
N THR A 159 -16.68 -14.71 -1.83
CA THR A 159 -15.96 -15.39 -0.74
C THR A 159 -14.46 -15.09 -0.81
N LEU A 160 -13.79 -15.17 0.35
CA LEU A 160 -12.32 -15.09 0.42
C LEU A 160 -11.73 -16.48 0.53
N LYS A 161 -10.78 -16.80 -0.33
CA LYS A 161 -10.03 -18.05 -0.29
C LYS A 161 -8.60 -17.84 -0.74
N ARG A 162 -7.72 -18.75 -0.35
CA ARG A 162 -6.41 -18.86 -0.97
C ARG A 162 -6.54 -19.64 -2.27
N VAL A 163 -6.02 -19.07 -3.36
CA VAL A 163 -6.18 -19.63 -4.71
C VAL A 163 -4.93 -20.37 -5.11
N TYR A 164 -5.11 -21.51 -5.77
CA TYR A 164 -4.05 -22.26 -6.43
C TYR A 164 -4.53 -22.72 -7.79
N HIS A 165 -3.69 -22.58 -8.81
CA HIS A 165 -3.94 -23.15 -10.13
C HIS A 165 -3.57 -24.62 -10.13
N ILE A 166 -4.44 -25.43 -10.66
CA ILE A 166 -4.21 -26.85 -10.89
C ILE A 166 -4.30 -27.15 -12.39
N LYS A 167 -3.82 -28.32 -12.83
CA LYS A 167 -3.68 -28.65 -14.24
C LYS A 167 -4.95 -28.39 -15.09
N ASN A 168 -6.13 -28.57 -14.50
CA ASN A 168 -7.41 -28.43 -15.20
C ASN A 168 -8.41 -27.60 -14.40
N GLY A 169 -8.00 -26.50 -13.74
CA GLY A 169 -8.92 -25.66 -13.00
C GLY A 169 -8.30 -24.91 -11.83
N LEU A 170 -9.09 -24.63 -10.80
CA LEU A 170 -8.71 -23.88 -9.62
C LEU A 170 -8.98 -24.70 -8.34
N GLN A 171 -8.09 -24.56 -7.37
CA GLN A 171 -8.30 -25.00 -5.99
C GLN A 171 -8.46 -23.77 -5.10
N LEU A 172 -9.56 -23.72 -4.36
CA LEU A 172 -9.85 -22.71 -3.38
C LEU A 172 -9.64 -23.29 -1.96
N LEU A 173 -8.64 -22.78 -1.26
CA LEU A 173 -8.24 -23.29 0.06
C LEU A 173 -8.72 -22.33 1.15
N PRO A 174 -9.65 -22.75 2.03
CA PRO A 174 -9.95 -22.05 3.26
C PRO A 174 -8.72 -22.04 4.19
N MET A 175 -8.52 -20.94 4.90
CA MET A 175 -7.45 -20.84 5.92
C MET A 175 -7.97 -21.16 7.31
N ASN A 176 -8.86 -22.15 7.41
CA ASN A 176 -9.36 -22.73 8.65
C ASN A 176 -9.52 -24.23 8.45
N PRO A 177 -8.86 -25.08 9.27
CA PRO A 177 -8.91 -26.54 9.14
C PRO A 177 -10.30 -27.16 9.27
N LYS A 178 -11.28 -26.42 9.76
CA LYS A 178 -12.67 -26.89 9.82
C LYS A 178 -13.30 -27.09 8.44
N TYR A 179 -12.75 -26.44 7.41
CA TYR A 179 -13.32 -26.42 6.07
C TYR A 179 -12.41 -27.18 5.11
N ALA A 180 -13.00 -28.02 4.28
CA ALA A 180 -12.26 -28.74 3.24
C ALA A 180 -11.90 -27.80 2.07
N PRO A 181 -10.78 -28.04 1.37
CA PRO A 181 -10.49 -27.41 0.10
C PRO A 181 -11.58 -27.70 -0.93
N MET A 182 -11.87 -26.72 -1.79
CA MET A 182 -12.77 -26.85 -2.93
C MET A 182 -11.94 -26.89 -4.20
N VAL A 183 -12.28 -27.82 -5.08
CA VAL A 183 -11.62 -27.98 -6.38
C VAL A 183 -12.66 -27.82 -7.48
N PHE A 184 -12.35 -26.99 -8.45
CA PHE A 184 -13.20 -26.71 -9.59
C PHE A 184 -12.45 -26.98 -10.87
N THR A 185 -13.05 -27.77 -11.74
CA THR A 185 -12.53 -28.09 -13.08
C THR A 185 -12.88 -27.00 -14.08
N LEU A 186 -12.20 -26.99 -15.24
CA LEU A 186 -12.48 -26.02 -16.32
C LEU A 186 -13.94 -26.05 -16.79
N ASP A 187 -14.59 -27.21 -16.74
CA ASP A 187 -16.00 -27.35 -17.13
C ASP A 187 -16.96 -26.69 -16.10
N GLU A 188 -16.48 -26.45 -14.88
CA GLU A 188 -17.21 -25.80 -13.78
C GLU A 188 -16.81 -24.33 -13.60
N CYS A 189 -15.82 -23.85 -14.35
CA CYS A 189 -15.26 -22.49 -14.21
C CYS A 189 -16.26 -21.37 -14.57
N ASP A 190 -17.34 -21.67 -15.29
CA ASP A 190 -18.40 -20.68 -15.56
C ASP A 190 -19.11 -20.21 -14.29
N THR A 191 -19.02 -20.98 -13.20
CA THR A 191 -19.61 -20.65 -11.90
C THR A 191 -18.66 -19.91 -10.96
N ILE A 192 -17.38 -19.77 -11.36
CA ILE A 192 -16.34 -19.13 -10.53
C ILE A 192 -15.71 -17.98 -11.29
N ARG A 193 -15.56 -16.85 -10.58
CA ARG A 193 -14.83 -15.70 -11.10
C ARG A 193 -13.97 -15.08 -10.01
N ILE A 194 -12.69 -14.88 -10.29
CA ILE A 194 -11.81 -14.08 -9.42
C ILE A 194 -12.20 -12.62 -9.59
N LEU A 195 -12.54 -11.97 -8.47
CA LEU A 195 -12.91 -10.55 -8.43
C LEU A 195 -11.69 -9.66 -8.21
N GLY A 196 -10.68 -10.20 -7.52
CA GLY A 196 -9.44 -9.49 -7.26
C GLY A 196 -8.64 -10.07 -6.10
N LYS A 197 -7.43 -9.55 -5.94
CA LYS A 197 -6.47 -9.91 -4.90
C LYS A 197 -6.73 -9.15 -3.61
N ALA A 198 -6.71 -9.82 -2.48
CA ALA A 198 -6.68 -9.18 -1.16
C ALA A 198 -5.29 -8.55 -0.94
N VAL A 199 -5.26 -7.23 -0.73
CA VAL A 199 -4.03 -6.46 -0.55
C VAL A 199 -3.81 -5.97 0.88
N GLY A 200 -4.84 -6.07 1.71
CA GLY A 200 -4.80 -5.71 3.13
C GLY A 200 -6.15 -5.93 3.80
N PHE A 201 -6.19 -5.84 5.10
CA PHE A 201 -7.44 -5.91 5.86
C PHE A 201 -7.36 -5.02 7.10
N GLN A 202 -8.53 -4.67 7.62
CA GLN A 202 -8.73 -3.91 8.84
C GLN A 202 -9.67 -4.69 9.76
N SER A 203 -9.23 -4.93 11.01
CA SER A 203 -10.06 -5.48 12.08
C SER A 203 -10.58 -4.38 12.98
N SER A 204 -11.82 -4.50 13.43
CA SER A 204 -12.34 -3.73 14.56
C SER A 204 -12.01 -4.46 15.87
N LEU A 205 -11.65 -3.69 16.89
CA LEU A 205 -11.43 -4.21 18.25
C LEU A 205 -12.75 -4.53 18.94
#